data_b87c2316939489f81012ea2525c59bea
#
_entry.id   b87c2316939489f81012ea2525c59bea
#
_cell.length_a   1.000
_cell.length_b   1.000
_cell.length_c   1.000
_cell.angle_alpha   90.00
_cell.angle_beta   90.00
_cell.angle_gamma   90.00
#
_symmetry.space_group_name_H-M   'P 1'
#
loop_
_entity.id
_entity.type
_entity.pdbx_description
1 polymer ?
#
loop_
_entity_poly.entity_id
_entity_poly.type
_entity_poly.pdbx_seq_one_letter_code
_entity_poly.pdbx_strand_id
1 'polypeptide(L)'
;GAAVADPITLAPQYAGQYAAGNGVDATFLKVADDWKGSGVRYDAVTDSLSNDSSVGRPLVDYGHSGLQGLIDWHTAHGATPPNGLIVDQWSGRVADIAFGDAQYAAQPGYVDTWGAMRAVPLFGSGVADSLQENWTSHFGGFLRITTPGVYNFGVLHDDGFFFTLTGAGGASLGISHDFLNPPSRTAFDQALLLDVGLYRFELGAYEGPGVGVVELAWKFGNGEFERVPGAHLVAADGVSAVPEPATASLLLAGLGLAAVASRRRRIPQ
;
A
#
# COMPACT_ATOMS: atom_id res chain seq x y z
N GLY A 1 10.67 20.87 -27.08
CA GLY A 1 10.44 20.23 -25.82
C GLY A 1 9.33 19.20 -26.02
N ALA A 2 9.52 18.01 -25.51
CA ALA A 2 8.43 17.02 -25.45
C ALA A 2 7.30 17.61 -24.59
N ALA A 3 6.06 17.54 -25.06
CA ALA A 3 4.91 17.94 -24.25
C ALA A 3 4.86 17.02 -23.03
N VAL A 4 4.81 17.58 -21.84
CA VAL A 4 4.54 16.83 -20.62
C VAL A 4 3.09 16.38 -20.72
N ALA A 5 2.85 15.10 -20.57
CA ALA A 5 1.47 14.59 -20.59
C ALA A 5 0.65 15.21 -19.43
N ASP A 6 -0.61 15.53 -19.70
CA ASP A 6 -1.51 16.04 -18.67
C ASP A 6 -1.67 15.02 -17.53
N PRO A 7 -1.74 15.44 -16.26
CA PRO A 7 -1.89 14.52 -15.14
C PRO A 7 -3.21 13.75 -15.21
N ILE A 8 -3.18 12.49 -14.80
CA ILE A 8 -4.40 11.66 -14.66
C ILE A 8 -5.15 12.13 -13.41
N THR A 9 -6.43 12.47 -13.57
CA THR A 9 -7.28 12.81 -12.42
C THR A 9 -7.82 11.55 -11.75
N LEU A 10 -7.59 11.43 -10.44
CA LEU A 10 -8.19 10.39 -9.61
C LEU A 10 -8.93 11.07 -8.45
N ALA A 11 -10.22 10.82 -8.31
CA ALA A 11 -11.01 11.32 -7.19
C ALA A 11 -10.78 10.45 -5.93
N PRO A 12 -10.79 11.04 -4.72
CA PRO A 12 -10.59 10.27 -3.49
C PRO A 12 -11.74 9.30 -3.23
N GLN A 13 -11.44 8.14 -2.65
CA GLN A 13 -12.47 7.19 -2.22
C GLN A 13 -13.35 7.79 -1.12
N TYR A 14 -12.75 8.55 -0.23
CA TYR A 14 -13.42 9.33 0.81
C TYR A 14 -12.93 10.78 0.74
N ALA A 15 -13.80 11.67 0.27
CA ALA A 15 -13.49 13.09 0.14
C ALA A 15 -13.50 13.80 1.49
N GLY A 16 -12.72 14.87 1.61
CA GLY A 16 -12.67 15.74 2.78
C GLY A 16 -11.42 15.59 3.64
N GLN A 17 -11.41 16.28 4.75
CA GLN A 17 -10.29 16.29 5.70
C GLN A 17 -10.41 15.13 6.69
N TYR A 18 -9.30 14.46 6.92
CA TYR A 18 -9.18 13.35 7.87
C TYR A 18 -8.05 13.64 8.86
N ALA A 19 -8.12 13.02 10.03
CA ALA A 19 -7.04 13.09 11.01
C ALA A 19 -5.73 12.55 10.44
N ALA A 20 -4.61 12.97 11.01
CA ALA A 20 -3.31 12.40 10.66
C ALA A 20 -3.32 10.90 10.91
N GLY A 21 -2.73 10.16 9.98
CA GLY A 21 -2.59 8.72 10.10
C GLY A 21 -1.55 8.34 11.14
N ASN A 22 -1.56 7.08 11.50
CA ASN A 22 -0.63 6.45 12.45
C ASN A 22 0.07 5.25 11.82
N GLY A 23 0.16 5.23 10.50
CA GLY A 23 0.74 4.14 9.73
C GLY A 23 -0.30 3.26 9.06
N VAL A 24 0.17 2.14 8.53
CA VAL A 24 -0.60 1.17 7.76
C VAL A 24 -0.36 -0.25 8.25
N ASP A 25 -1.28 -1.14 7.90
CA ASP A 25 -1.10 -2.55 8.20
C ASP A 25 -0.08 -3.16 7.24
N ALA A 26 0.81 -3.98 7.78
CA ALA A 26 1.85 -4.65 7.04
C ALA A 26 1.91 -6.13 7.40
N THR A 27 2.20 -6.95 6.40
CA THR A 27 2.48 -8.38 6.55
C THR A 27 3.78 -8.70 5.84
N PHE A 28 4.65 -9.44 6.51
CA PHE A 28 5.88 -9.99 5.95
C PHE A 28 5.82 -11.51 6.07
N LEU A 29 6.18 -12.20 4.99
CA LEU A 29 6.19 -13.67 4.93
C LEU A 29 7.58 -14.12 4.48
N LYS A 30 8.21 -15.00 5.25
CA LYS A 30 9.41 -15.74 4.82
C LYS A 30 8.97 -16.99 4.07
N VAL A 31 9.43 -17.13 2.87
CA VAL A 31 9.16 -18.27 2.01
C VAL A 31 10.26 -19.30 2.15
N ALA A 32 9.91 -20.58 2.03
CA ALA A 32 10.88 -21.67 2.12
C ALA A 32 11.96 -21.56 1.04
N ASP A 33 13.23 -21.68 1.41
CA ASP A 33 14.37 -21.51 0.50
C ASP A 33 14.45 -22.60 -0.58
N ASP A 34 13.90 -23.76 -0.31
CA ASP A 34 13.83 -24.88 -1.24
C ASP A 34 12.57 -24.88 -2.12
N TRP A 35 11.69 -23.90 -1.95
CA TRP A 35 10.50 -23.80 -2.77
C TRP A 35 10.85 -23.46 -4.21
N LYS A 36 10.61 -24.44 -5.07
CA LYS A 36 10.83 -24.36 -6.52
C LYS A 36 9.55 -24.14 -7.30
N GLY A 37 8.46 -23.85 -6.59
CA GLY A 37 7.14 -23.65 -7.19
C GLY A 37 7.11 -22.42 -8.09
N SER A 38 6.31 -22.48 -9.09
CA SER A 38 5.73 -21.37 -9.81
C SER A 38 4.79 -20.60 -8.88
N GLY A 39 4.27 -19.47 -9.31
CA GLY A 39 3.36 -18.65 -8.53
C GLY A 39 2.32 -19.43 -7.73
N VAL A 40 1.78 -18.80 -6.72
CA VAL A 40 0.81 -19.40 -5.80
C VAL A 40 -0.56 -18.82 -6.10
N ARG A 41 -1.55 -19.69 -6.24
CA ARG A 41 -2.95 -19.30 -6.37
C ARG A 41 -3.73 -19.76 -5.13
N TYR A 42 -4.47 -18.85 -4.56
CA TYR A 42 -5.48 -19.15 -3.54
C TYR A 42 -6.87 -19.23 -4.18
N ASP A 43 -7.56 -20.35 -3.96
CA ASP A 43 -8.96 -20.52 -4.34
C ASP A 43 -9.83 -20.43 -3.09
N ALA A 44 -10.53 -19.32 -2.95
CA ALA A 44 -11.40 -19.06 -1.80
C ALA A 44 -12.66 -19.97 -1.78
N VAL A 45 -13.04 -20.58 -2.91
CA VAL A 45 -14.21 -21.47 -2.97
C VAL A 45 -13.86 -22.84 -2.39
N THR A 46 -12.70 -23.34 -2.75
CA THR A 46 -12.20 -24.66 -2.27
C THR A 46 -11.32 -24.53 -1.03
N ASP A 47 -11.05 -23.31 -0.60
CA ASP A 47 -10.14 -22.99 0.51
C ASP A 47 -8.80 -23.69 0.36
N SER A 48 -8.22 -23.59 -0.82
CA SER A 48 -6.98 -24.29 -1.15
C SER A 48 -5.92 -23.38 -1.74
N LEU A 49 -4.68 -23.68 -1.41
CA LEU A 49 -3.49 -23.06 -1.98
C LEU A 49 -2.86 -24.04 -2.96
N SER A 50 -2.62 -23.61 -4.18
CA SER A 50 -1.99 -24.44 -5.22
C SER A 50 -0.85 -23.70 -5.89
N ASN A 51 0.15 -24.44 -6.33
CA ASN A 51 1.17 -23.93 -7.23
C ASN A 51 0.57 -23.82 -8.63
N ASP A 52 0.74 -22.69 -9.26
CA ASP A 52 0.26 -22.44 -10.61
C ASP A 52 1.43 -22.14 -11.55
N SER A 53 1.78 -23.13 -12.36
CA SER A 53 2.89 -23.03 -13.33
C SER A 53 2.62 -22.02 -14.46
N SER A 54 1.40 -21.53 -14.59
CA SER A 54 1.06 -20.45 -15.52
C SER A 54 1.34 -19.04 -14.95
N VAL A 55 1.61 -18.96 -13.65
CA VAL A 55 1.85 -17.73 -12.91
C VAL A 55 3.32 -17.60 -12.57
N GLY A 56 4.18 -17.48 -13.57
CA GLY A 56 5.57 -17.17 -13.36
C GLY A 56 6.51 -18.36 -13.10
N ARG A 57 7.77 -18.07 -12.88
CA ARG A 57 8.88 -19.00 -12.66
C ARG A 57 9.26 -19.09 -11.20
N PRO A 58 10.00 -20.13 -10.76
CA PRO A 58 10.30 -20.38 -9.35
C PRO A 58 11.03 -19.19 -8.71
N LEU A 59 10.59 -18.73 -7.56
CA LEU A 59 11.16 -17.66 -6.72
C LEU A 59 11.39 -16.30 -7.42
N VAL A 60 11.80 -16.33 -8.66
CA VAL A 60 12.05 -15.17 -9.52
C VAL A 60 10.76 -14.44 -9.85
N ASP A 61 9.68 -15.19 -9.88
CA ASP A 61 8.41 -14.70 -10.37
C ASP A 61 7.32 -15.02 -9.33
N TYR A 62 7.52 -14.57 -8.10
CA TYR A 62 6.37 -14.38 -7.25
C TYR A 62 5.37 -13.47 -7.90
N GLY A 63 5.71 -12.85 -9.00
CA GLY A 63 4.93 -11.94 -9.75
C GLY A 63 3.75 -11.35 -9.00
N HIS A 64 3.21 -10.34 -9.43
CA HIS A 64 2.00 -9.76 -8.80
C HIS A 64 0.97 -10.85 -8.42
N SER A 65 0.75 -11.85 -9.29
CA SER A 65 -0.25 -12.92 -9.06
C SER A 65 0.17 -13.94 -8.00
N GLY A 66 1.45 -14.32 -7.93
CA GLY A 66 1.93 -15.24 -6.91
C GLY A 66 1.94 -14.62 -5.52
N LEU A 67 2.42 -13.39 -5.43
CA LEU A 67 2.37 -12.60 -4.20
C LEU A 67 0.92 -12.41 -3.72
N GLN A 68 -0.02 -12.11 -4.62
CA GLN A 68 -1.42 -11.95 -4.27
C GLN A 68 -2.02 -13.23 -3.69
N GLY A 69 -1.71 -14.39 -4.26
CA GLY A 69 -2.18 -15.68 -3.74
C GLY A 69 -1.71 -15.95 -2.30
N LEU A 70 -0.48 -15.58 -1.95
CA LEU A 70 0.04 -15.67 -0.58
C LEU A 70 -0.66 -14.69 0.37
N ILE A 71 -0.87 -13.47 -0.08
CA ILE A 71 -1.57 -12.44 0.69
C ILE A 71 -3.02 -12.85 0.96
N ASP A 72 -3.72 -13.35 -0.05
CA ASP A 72 -5.11 -13.76 0.05
C ASP A 72 -5.25 -14.94 1.02
N TRP A 73 -4.34 -15.92 0.96
CA TRP A 73 -4.31 -17.01 1.93
C TRP A 73 -4.11 -16.48 3.36
N HIS A 74 -3.10 -15.65 3.56
CA HIS A 74 -2.81 -15.09 4.88
C HIS A 74 -3.99 -14.26 5.41
N THR A 75 -4.62 -13.48 4.55
CA THR A 75 -5.79 -12.65 4.91
C THR A 75 -6.97 -13.51 5.35
N ALA A 76 -7.20 -14.65 4.67
CA ALA A 76 -8.29 -15.55 4.98
C ALA A 76 -8.07 -16.34 6.28
N HIS A 77 -6.83 -16.74 6.58
CA HIS A 77 -6.53 -17.68 7.65
C HIS A 77 -5.78 -17.08 8.83
N GLY A 78 -5.09 -15.96 8.64
CA GLY A 78 -4.22 -15.36 9.66
C GLY A 78 -3.06 -16.27 10.09
N ALA A 79 -2.70 -17.25 9.27
CA ALA A 79 -1.76 -18.33 9.61
C ALA A 79 -0.91 -18.75 8.41
N THR A 80 0.15 -19.48 8.71
CA THR A 80 1.02 -20.11 7.73
C THR A 80 0.28 -21.21 6.97
N PRO A 81 0.37 -21.27 5.63
CA PRO A 81 -0.21 -22.36 4.86
C PRO A 81 0.34 -23.74 5.27
N PRO A 82 -0.49 -24.78 5.28
CA PRO A 82 -0.07 -26.10 5.75
C PRO A 82 0.92 -26.81 4.83
N ASN A 83 1.20 -26.30 3.63
CA ASN A 83 2.12 -26.88 2.66
C ASN A 83 3.62 -26.57 2.91
N GLY A 84 3.95 -25.89 4.01
CA GLY A 84 5.32 -25.53 4.35
C GLY A 84 5.92 -24.42 3.48
N LEU A 85 5.12 -23.78 2.65
CA LEU A 85 5.56 -22.71 1.76
C LEU A 85 6.00 -21.45 2.52
N ILE A 86 5.26 -21.11 3.56
CA ILE A 86 5.60 -20.01 4.47
C ILE A 86 6.22 -20.60 5.72
N VAL A 87 7.46 -20.22 6.04
CA VAL A 87 8.20 -20.76 7.18
C VAL A 87 8.29 -19.79 8.35
N ASP A 88 8.03 -18.51 8.12
CA ASP A 88 7.92 -17.49 9.15
C ASP A 88 7.03 -16.35 8.68
N GLN A 89 6.44 -15.61 9.61
CA GLN A 89 5.57 -14.49 9.30
C GLN A 89 5.59 -13.43 10.40
N TRP A 90 5.37 -12.19 9.99
CA TRP A 90 5.12 -11.08 10.86
C TRP A 90 3.98 -10.24 10.32
N SER A 91 3.09 -9.78 11.19
CA SER A 91 2.03 -8.84 10.84
C SER A 91 1.90 -7.79 11.92
N GLY A 92 1.65 -6.56 11.52
CA GLY A 92 1.49 -5.46 12.46
C GLY A 92 1.33 -4.13 11.77
N ARG A 93 1.27 -3.08 12.58
CA ARG A 93 1.20 -1.71 12.07
C ARG A 93 2.59 -1.11 11.96
N VAL A 94 2.86 -0.48 10.83
CA VAL A 94 4.12 0.22 10.56
C VAL A 94 3.84 1.70 10.32
N ALA A 95 4.72 2.55 10.85
CA ALA A 95 4.54 4.00 10.78
C ALA A 95 4.76 4.56 9.36
N ASP A 96 5.66 3.96 8.60
CA ASP A 96 5.97 4.29 7.21
C ASP A 96 6.43 3.03 6.48
N ILE A 97 6.58 3.11 5.17
CA ILE A 97 7.02 1.98 4.34
C ILE A 97 8.44 2.25 3.91
N ALA A 98 9.39 1.65 4.65
CA ALA A 98 10.82 1.80 4.42
C ALA A 98 11.58 0.65 5.11
N PHE A 99 11.75 -0.45 4.39
CA PHE A 99 12.36 -1.67 4.91
C PHE A 99 13.47 -2.16 3.98
N GLY A 100 14.57 -2.60 4.56
CA GLY A 100 15.64 -3.28 3.87
C GLY A 100 16.17 -4.41 4.73
N ASP A 101 16.67 -5.45 4.09
CA ASP A 101 17.39 -6.50 4.80
C ASP A 101 18.81 -6.07 5.20
N ALA A 102 19.49 -6.93 5.92
CA ALA A 102 20.85 -6.62 6.38
C ALA A 102 21.85 -6.60 5.21
N GLN A 103 21.61 -7.34 4.14
CA GLN A 103 22.48 -7.32 2.96
C GLN A 103 22.39 -5.96 2.26
N TYR A 104 21.18 -5.40 2.11
CA TYR A 104 21.01 -4.05 1.60
C TYR A 104 21.70 -3.00 2.48
N ALA A 105 21.52 -3.11 3.80
CA ALA A 105 22.13 -2.19 4.75
C ALA A 105 23.67 -2.25 4.78
N ALA A 106 24.26 -3.40 4.47
CA ALA A 106 25.70 -3.62 4.48
C ALA A 106 26.41 -3.18 3.19
N GLN A 107 25.69 -2.83 2.13
CA GLN A 107 26.28 -2.53 0.81
C GLN A 107 26.15 -1.04 0.47
N PRO A 108 27.13 -0.21 0.82
CA PRO A 108 27.16 1.18 0.38
C PRO A 108 27.36 1.23 -1.14
N GLY A 109 26.48 1.90 -1.86
CA GLY A 109 26.61 2.12 -3.31
C GLY A 109 25.42 1.66 -4.14
N TYR A 110 24.41 1.06 -3.55
CA TYR A 110 23.10 0.88 -4.16
C TYR A 110 22.33 2.21 -4.27
N VAL A 111 21.19 2.19 -4.93
CA VAL A 111 20.33 3.37 -5.06
C VAL A 111 20.01 3.93 -3.69
N ASP A 112 20.29 5.22 -3.49
CA ASP A 112 20.02 5.90 -2.23
C ASP A 112 18.54 5.80 -1.86
N THR A 113 18.26 5.54 -0.59
CA THR A 113 16.93 5.61 0.01
C THR A 113 16.46 7.06 0.13
N TRP A 114 15.16 7.26 0.28
CA TRP A 114 14.60 8.57 0.60
C TRP A 114 14.65 8.89 2.11
N GLY A 115 15.18 7.97 2.92
CA GLY A 115 15.35 8.16 4.35
C GLY A 115 15.97 6.93 5.03
N ALA A 116 16.04 6.94 6.38
CA ALA A 116 16.58 5.80 7.13
C ALA A 116 15.68 4.56 6.99
N MET A 117 16.28 3.43 6.71
CA MET A 117 15.56 2.15 6.55
C MET A 117 15.43 1.43 7.89
N ARG A 118 14.38 0.66 8.02
CA ARG A 118 14.19 -0.32 9.10
C ARG A 118 14.55 -1.71 8.61
N ALA A 119 14.96 -2.56 9.53
CA ALA A 119 15.18 -3.97 9.24
C ALA A 119 13.84 -4.66 8.91
N VAL A 120 13.88 -5.60 8.00
CA VAL A 120 12.75 -6.51 7.73
C VAL A 120 12.45 -7.30 9.02
N PRO A 121 11.21 -7.31 9.52
CA PRO A 121 10.88 -7.81 10.85
C PRO A 121 10.87 -9.33 10.99
N LEU A 122 11.08 -10.07 9.89
CA LEU A 122 11.15 -11.52 9.89
C LEU A 122 12.44 -12.08 10.49
N PHE A 123 13.51 -11.28 10.46
CA PHE A 123 14.83 -11.79 10.80
C PHE A 123 15.22 -11.32 12.19
N GLY A 124 15.29 -12.26 13.13
CA GLY A 124 15.76 -11.97 14.49
C GLY A 124 17.24 -11.54 14.52
N SER A 125 17.66 -10.93 15.62
CA SER A 125 19.06 -10.60 15.85
C SER A 125 19.90 -11.88 15.82
N GLY A 126 20.89 -11.95 14.93
CA GLY A 126 21.79 -13.09 14.79
C GLY A 126 21.51 -14.00 13.60
N VAL A 127 20.47 -13.75 12.81
CA VAL A 127 20.34 -14.36 11.48
C VAL A 127 21.43 -13.78 10.58
N ALA A 128 22.24 -14.64 9.97
CA ALA A 128 23.28 -14.20 9.04
C ALA A 128 22.67 -13.40 7.88
N ASP A 129 23.33 -12.33 7.46
CA ASP A 129 22.83 -11.44 6.40
C ASP A 129 22.50 -12.21 5.12
N SER A 130 23.34 -13.18 4.74
CA SER A 130 23.15 -14.04 3.58
C SER A 130 21.95 -15.00 3.67
N LEU A 131 21.26 -15.05 4.82
CA LEU A 131 20.05 -15.86 5.01
C LEU A 131 18.78 -15.00 5.05
N GLN A 132 18.91 -13.70 4.89
CA GLN A 132 17.78 -12.77 4.85
C GLN A 132 17.20 -12.64 3.44
N GLU A 133 16.89 -13.76 2.83
CA GLU A 133 16.40 -13.89 1.46
C GLU A 133 14.98 -14.51 1.44
N ASN A 134 14.37 -14.56 0.28
CA ASN A 134 13.09 -15.21 0.01
C ASN A 134 11.96 -14.73 0.95
N TRP A 135 11.70 -13.44 0.94
CA TRP A 135 10.60 -12.87 1.71
C TRP A 135 9.66 -12.03 0.83
N THR A 136 8.44 -11.90 1.29
CA THR A 136 7.45 -11.00 0.69
C THR A 136 6.97 -9.99 1.72
N SER A 137 6.51 -8.84 1.26
CA SER A 137 5.85 -7.86 2.08
C SER A 137 4.58 -7.34 1.42
N HIS A 138 3.58 -7.04 2.23
CA HIS A 138 2.36 -6.39 1.79
C HIS A 138 1.98 -5.26 2.76
N PHE A 139 1.59 -4.13 2.19
CA PHE A 139 1.16 -2.95 2.92
C PHE A 139 -0.19 -2.51 2.36
N GLY A 140 -1.15 -2.28 3.24
CA GLY A 140 -2.49 -1.86 2.84
C GLY A 140 -3.07 -0.81 3.76
N GLY A 141 -3.86 0.08 3.16
CA GLY A 141 -4.50 1.17 3.88
C GLY A 141 -4.90 2.32 2.95
N PHE A 142 -4.81 3.53 3.47
CA PHE A 142 -5.13 4.73 2.72
C PHE A 142 -3.99 5.74 2.72
N LEU A 143 -3.78 6.36 1.57
CA LEU A 143 -3.02 7.59 1.43
C LEU A 143 -3.95 8.78 1.71
N ARG A 144 -3.55 9.60 2.66
CA ARG A 144 -4.24 10.84 3.05
C ARG A 144 -3.63 12.02 2.30
N ILE A 145 -4.37 12.59 1.38
CA ILE A 145 -4.03 13.83 0.68
C ILE A 145 -4.66 15.01 1.42
N THR A 146 -3.83 15.95 1.85
CA THR A 146 -4.26 17.14 2.60
C THR A 146 -4.20 18.43 1.77
N THR A 147 -3.43 18.41 0.70
CA THR A 147 -3.27 19.52 -0.23
C THR A 147 -3.62 19.04 -1.62
N PRO A 148 -4.61 19.62 -2.30
CA PRO A 148 -4.95 19.21 -3.65
C PRO A 148 -3.84 19.63 -4.61
N GLY A 149 -3.58 18.81 -5.64
CA GLY A 149 -2.58 19.16 -6.64
C GLY A 149 -2.01 17.96 -7.36
N VAL A 150 -0.88 18.19 -8.01
CA VAL A 150 -0.21 17.18 -8.84
C VAL A 150 0.78 16.40 -8.02
N TYR A 151 0.60 15.08 -7.98
CA TYR A 151 1.46 14.12 -7.28
C TYR A 151 2.08 13.13 -8.25
N ASN A 152 3.18 12.54 -7.86
CA ASN A 152 3.66 11.29 -8.43
C ASN A 152 4.12 10.40 -7.27
N PHE A 153 3.99 9.07 -7.45
CA PHE A 153 4.42 8.08 -6.48
C PHE A 153 5.51 7.22 -7.08
N GLY A 154 6.46 6.83 -6.25
CA GLY A 154 7.56 5.95 -6.63
C GLY A 154 7.84 4.92 -5.55
N VAL A 155 8.37 3.79 -5.97
CA VAL A 155 8.79 2.70 -5.10
C VAL A 155 10.27 2.44 -5.36
N LEU A 156 11.07 2.41 -4.30
CA LEU A 156 12.39 1.78 -4.31
C LEU A 156 12.15 0.31 -3.98
N HIS A 157 12.64 -0.58 -4.81
CA HIS A 157 12.38 -2.01 -4.71
C HIS A 157 13.56 -2.85 -5.16
N ASP A 158 13.65 -4.00 -4.59
CA ASP A 158 14.45 -5.15 -4.96
C ASP A 158 13.79 -6.38 -4.31
N ASP A 159 13.38 -7.39 -5.01
CA ASP A 159 13.29 -7.53 -6.48
C ASP A 159 12.04 -6.84 -7.05
N GLY A 160 10.96 -7.60 -7.16
CA GLY A 160 9.72 -7.17 -7.76
C GLY A 160 8.75 -6.50 -6.79
N PHE A 161 7.84 -5.73 -7.33
CA PHE A 161 6.79 -5.05 -6.57
C PHE A 161 5.55 -4.82 -7.41
N PHE A 162 4.45 -4.52 -6.74
CA PHE A 162 3.32 -3.79 -7.30
C PHE A 162 2.90 -2.67 -6.34
N PHE A 163 2.43 -1.58 -6.88
CA PHE A 163 1.78 -0.50 -6.15
C PHE A 163 0.51 -0.09 -6.88
N THR A 164 -0.60 -0.08 -6.16
CA THR A 164 -1.92 0.28 -6.70
C THR A 164 -2.53 1.38 -5.86
N LEU A 165 -3.05 2.41 -6.52
CA LEU A 165 -3.81 3.49 -5.91
C LEU A 165 -5.24 3.47 -6.44
N THR A 166 -6.21 3.38 -5.54
CA THR A 166 -7.63 3.26 -5.87
C THR A 166 -8.41 4.44 -5.31
N GLY A 167 -9.15 5.09 -6.17
CA GLY A 167 -10.03 6.21 -5.87
C GLY A 167 -11.50 5.83 -5.84
N ALA A 168 -12.34 6.84 -5.98
CA ALA A 168 -13.80 6.69 -6.01
C ALA A 168 -14.27 5.78 -7.15
N GLY A 169 -15.36 5.07 -6.91
CA GLY A 169 -15.96 4.18 -7.90
C GLY A 169 -15.10 2.98 -8.30
N GLY A 170 -14.01 2.71 -7.57
CA GLY A 170 -13.09 1.62 -7.88
C GLY A 170 -12.10 1.93 -9.00
N ALA A 171 -12.02 3.20 -9.46
CA ALA A 171 -11.00 3.62 -10.41
C ALA A 171 -9.62 3.39 -9.81
N SER A 172 -8.76 2.66 -10.52
CA SER A 172 -7.48 2.22 -10.00
C SER A 172 -6.35 2.46 -10.99
N LEU A 173 -5.21 2.88 -10.47
CA LEU A 173 -3.97 3.08 -11.21
C LEU A 173 -2.88 2.28 -10.53
N GLY A 174 -2.01 1.65 -11.30
CA GLY A 174 -0.95 0.82 -10.74
C GLY A 174 0.35 0.90 -11.52
N ILE A 175 1.42 0.61 -10.81
CA ILE A 175 2.74 0.32 -11.36
C ILE A 175 3.25 -0.99 -10.77
N SER A 176 4.01 -1.71 -11.55
CA SER A 176 4.61 -2.97 -11.09
C SER A 176 5.90 -3.26 -11.83
N HIS A 177 6.74 -4.04 -11.19
CA HIS A 177 7.90 -4.66 -11.81
C HIS A 177 7.99 -6.10 -11.30
N ASP A 178 8.08 -7.07 -12.19
CA ASP A 178 7.91 -8.48 -11.87
C ASP A 178 9.08 -9.34 -12.35
N PHE A 179 10.29 -8.94 -11.97
CA PHE A 179 11.52 -9.62 -12.31
C PHE A 179 12.53 -9.50 -11.16
N LEU A 180 13.54 -10.38 -11.15
CA LEU A 180 14.76 -10.12 -10.39
C LEU A 180 15.43 -8.86 -10.94
N ASN A 181 15.73 -7.93 -10.08
CA ASN A 181 16.44 -6.71 -10.44
C ASN A 181 17.29 -6.22 -9.28
N PRO A 182 18.39 -5.52 -9.55
CA PRO A 182 19.09 -4.80 -8.50
C PRO A 182 18.21 -3.66 -7.96
N PRO A 183 18.51 -3.12 -6.77
CA PRO A 183 17.76 -2.02 -6.19
C PRO A 183 17.48 -0.91 -7.21
N SER A 184 16.21 -0.62 -7.43
CA SER A 184 15.75 0.29 -8.48
C SER A 184 14.60 1.15 -7.99
N ARG A 185 14.50 2.36 -8.54
CA ARG A 185 13.36 3.27 -8.31
C ARG A 185 12.44 3.26 -9.50
N THR A 186 11.19 2.90 -9.28
CA THR A 186 10.14 2.94 -10.30
C THR A 186 9.03 3.87 -9.85
N ALA A 187 8.58 4.74 -10.74
CA ALA A 187 7.51 5.70 -10.47
C ALA A 187 6.44 5.63 -11.56
N PHE A 188 5.28 6.23 -11.32
CA PHE A 188 4.30 6.41 -12.38
C PHE A 188 4.90 7.23 -13.53
N ASP A 189 4.70 6.77 -14.75
CA ASP A 189 5.12 7.51 -15.96
C ASP A 189 4.40 8.84 -16.11
N GLN A 190 3.19 8.94 -15.56
CA GLN A 190 2.34 10.12 -15.61
C GLN A 190 1.96 10.57 -14.21
N ALA A 191 2.02 11.87 -13.96
CA ALA A 191 1.61 12.44 -12.69
C ALA A 191 0.09 12.33 -12.48
N LEU A 192 -0.33 12.40 -11.22
CA LEU A 192 -1.72 12.27 -10.78
C LEU A 192 -2.22 13.60 -10.25
N LEU A 193 -3.41 14.04 -10.68
CA LEU A 193 -4.10 15.17 -10.06
C LEU A 193 -5.04 14.61 -8.98
N LEU A 194 -4.70 14.90 -7.73
CA LEU A 194 -5.40 14.39 -6.55
C LEU A 194 -6.06 15.52 -5.76
N ASP A 195 -7.28 15.29 -5.32
CA ASP A 195 -8.00 16.14 -4.38
C ASP A 195 -7.76 15.73 -2.92
N VAL A 196 -8.21 16.58 -2.00
CA VAL A 196 -8.16 16.29 -0.56
C VAL A 196 -9.05 15.11 -0.22
N GLY A 197 -8.49 14.12 0.49
CA GLY A 197 -9.23 12.93 0.88
C GLY A 197 -8.34 11.71 1.11
N LEU A 198 -8.98 10.55 1.15
CA LEU A 198 -8.34 9.25 1.31
C LEU A 198 -8.43 8.45 0.02
N TYR A 199 -7.30 7.90 -0.37
CA TYR A 199 -7.13 7.00 -1.51
C TYR A 199 -6.66 5.65 -0.99
N ARG A 200 -7.39 4.59 -1.27
CA ARG A 200 -6.93 3.24 -0.91
C ARG A 200 -5.66 2.93 -1.68
N PHE A 201 -4.71 2.29 -1.03
CA PHE A 201 -3.54 1.76 -1.71
C PHE A 201 -3.21 0.35 -1.23
N GLU A 202 -2.51 -0.35 -2.09
CA GLU A 202 -1.85 -1.61 -1.80
C GLU A 202 -0.45 -1.57 -2.41
N LEU A 203 0.53 -1.98 -1.63
CA LEU A 203 1.91 -2.16 -2.06
C LEU A 203 2.35 -3.54 -1.64
N GLY A 204 2.74 -4.37 -2.59
CA GLY A 204 3.40 -5.63 -2.34
C GLY A 204 4.80 -5.63 -2.92
N ALA A 205 5.73 -6.26 -2.24
CA ALA A 205 7.08 -6.46 -2.73
C ALA A 205 7.61 -7.84 -2.34
N TYR A 206 8.53 -8.37 -3.12
CA TYR A 206 9.20 -9.62 -2.82
C TYR A 206 10.69 -9.50 -3.07
N GLU A 207 11.43 -10.29 -2.33
CA GLU A 207 12.86 -10.49 -2.44
C GLU A 207 13.14 -11.97 -2.63
N GLY A 208 13.93 -12.30 -3.65
CA GLY A 208 14.49 -13.63 -3.86
C GLY A 208 15.87 -13.75 -3.21
N PRO A 209 16.90 -14.13 -3.98
CA PRO A 209 18.26 -14.18 -3.46
C PRO A 209 18.95 -12.81 -3.58
N GLY A 210 19.59 -12.36 -2.53
CA GLY A 210 20.44 -11.18 -2.56
C GLY A 210 20.02 -10.12 -1.57
N VAL A 211 19.87 -8.91 -2.05
CA VAL A 211 19.56 -7.74 -1.23
C VAL A 211 18.13 -7.30 -1.47
N GLY A 212 17.36 -7.18 -0.41
CA GLY A 212 15.95 -6.79 -0.49
C GLY A 212 15.66 -5.43 0.09
N VAL A 213 14.86 -4.65 -0.61
CA VAL A 213 14.42 -3.32 -0.17
C VAL A 213 13.03 -2.97 -0.67
N VAL A 214 12.25 -2.28 0.16
CA VAL A 214 10.99 -1.67 -0.23
C VAL A 214 10.82 -0.32 0.47
N GLU A 215 10.61 0.74 -0.31
CA GLU A 215 10.32 2.08 0.23
C GLU A 215 9.31 2.79 -0.66
N LEU A 216 8.28 3.39 -0.05
CA LEU A 216 7.27 4.19 -0.75
C LEU A 216 7.59 5.68 -0.62
N ALA A 217 7.65 6.33 -1.76
CA ALA A 217 7.87 7.77 -1.86
C ALA A 217 6.81 8.47 -2.71
N TRP A 218 6.73 9.76 -2.55
CA TRP A 218 5.97 10.64 -3.40
C TRP A 218 6.73 11.92 -3.71
N LYS A 219 6.23 12.67 -4.69
CA LYS A 219 6.57 14.07 -4.89
C LYS A 219 5.32 14.89 -5.15
N PHE A 220 5.33 16.13 -4.72
CA PHE A 220 4.28 17.12 -4.95
C PHE A 220 4.76 18.19 -5.95
N GLY A 221 3.98 18.43 -6.98
CA GLY A 221 4.33 19.36 -8.04
C GLY A 221 5.66 19.05 -8.71
N ASN A 222 6.53 20.05 -8.78
CA ASN A 222 7.88 19.96 -9.33
C ASN A 222 8.94 19.65 -8.26
N GLY A 223 8.52 19.28 -7.04
CA GLY A 223 9.43 18.91 -5.95
C GLY A 223 10.20 17.61 -6.23
N GLU A 224 11.12 17.31 -5.34
CA GLU A 224 11.85 16.04 -5.35
C GLU A 224 11.01 14.93 -4.72
N PHE A 225 11.35 13.68 -5.00
CA PHE A 225 10.77 12.55 -4.29
C PHE A 225 11.26 12.53 -2.84
N GLU A 226 10.32 12.34 -1.95
CA GLU A 226 10.57 12.11 -0.52
C GLU A 226 9.74 10.92 -0.03
N ARG A 227 10.16 10.28 1.06
CA ARG A 227 9.37 9.22 1.68
C ARG A 227 7.98 9.73 2.04
N VAL A 228 6.94 8.95 1.78
CA VAL A 228 5.60 9.27 2.26
C VAL A 228 5.59 9.32 3.79
N PRO A 229 5.32 10.49 4.41
CA PRO A 229 5.33 10.60 5.86
C PRO A 229 4.20 9.79 6.51
N GLY A 230 4.47 9.17 7.66
CA GLY A 230 3.50 8.33 8.36
C GLY A 230 2.18 9.02 8.70
N ALA A 231 2.18 10.35 8.89
CA ALA A 231 0.96 11.13 9.07
C ALA A 231 0.01 11.10 7.85
N HIS A 232 0.51 10.67 6.69
CA HIS A 232 -0.25 10.50 5.45
C HIS A 232 -0.61 9.04 5.16
N LEU A 233 -0.23 8.11 6.03
CA LEU A 233 -0.56 6.70 5.95
C LEU A 233 -1.62 6.38 7.02
N VAL A 234 -2.78 5.92 6.59
CA VAL A 234 -3.94 5.65 7.46
C VAL A 234 -4.33 4.19 7.31
N ALA A 235 -4.30 3.45 8.39
CA ALA A 235 -4.77 2.07 8.39
C ALA A 235 -6.27 1.97 8.13
N ALA A 236 -6.72 0.84 7.61
CA ALA A 236 -8.13 0.67 7.21
C ALA A 236 -9.11 0.83 8.38
N ASP A 237 -8.74 0.39 9.57
CA ASP A 237 -9.54 0.54 10.79
C ASP A 237 -9.56 1.98 11.35
N GLY A 238 -8.61 2.82 10.93
CA GLY A 238 -8.51 4.24 11.30
C GLY A 238 -9.47 5.15 10.50
N VAL A 239 -10.15 4.61 9.50
CA VAL A 239 -11.15 5.34 8.72
C VAL A 239 -12.49 5.28 9.44
N SER A 240 -12.60 5.98 10.56
CA SER A 240 -13.90 6.28 11.13
C SER A 240 -14.64 7.21 10.17
N ALA A 241 -15.87 6.89 9.83
CA ALA A 241 -16.73 7.86 9.15
C ALA A 241 -16.68 9.17 9.94
N VAL A 242 -16.10 10.21 9.35
CA VAL A 242 -16.15 11.54 9.97
C VAL A 242 -17.62 11.88 10.13
N PRO A 243 -18.10 12.23 11.33
CA PRO A 243 -19.46 12.72 11.47
C PRO A 243 -19.67 13.81 10.43
N GLU A 244 -20.75 13.69 9.67
CA GLU A 244 -21.08 14.73 8.67
C GLU A 244 -20.94 16.10 9.34
N PRO A 245 -20.31 17.08 8.67
CA PRO A 245 -20.10 18.38 9.27
C PRO A 245 -21.42 18.87 9.86
N ALA A 246 -21.36 19.51 11.01
CA ALA A 246 -22.54 20.06 11.71
C ALA A 246 -23.51 20.85 10.82
N THR A 247 -23.11 21.15 9.58
CA THR A 247 -23.89 21.70 8.49
C THR A 247 -25.18 20.93 8.18
N ALA A 248 -25.15 19.58 8.19
CA ALA A 248 -26.37 18.79 7.96
C ALA A 248 -27.32 18.92 9.16
N SER A 249 -26.77 18.88 10.37
CA SER A 249 -27.54 19.10 11.61
C SER A 249 -28.07 20.53 11.72
N LEU A 250 -27.28 21.52 11.26
CA LEU A 250 -27.70 22.93 11.21
C LEU A 250 -28.77 23.15 10.14
N LEU A 251 -28.68 22.48 8.99
CA LEU A 251 -29.70 22.56 7.94
C LEU A 251 -31.01 21.94 8.42
N LEU A 252 -30.98 20.78 9.08
CA LEU A 252 -32.16 20.17 9.66
C LEU A 252 -32.77 21.00 10.80
N ALA A 253 -31.93 21.59 11.65
CA ALA A 253 -32.37 22.52 12.68
C ALA A 253 -32.99 23.78 12.08
N GLY A 254 -32.40 24.34 11.04
CA GLY A 254 -32.92 25.50 10.30
C GLY A 254 -34.26 25.23 9.63
N LEU A 255 -34.42 24.09 8.98
CA LEU A 255 -35.69 23.64 8.38
C LEU A 255 -36.75 23.39 9.44
N GLY A 256 -36.38 22.82 10.59
CA GLY A 256 -37.28 22.62 11.73
C GLY A 256 -37.82 23.94 12.30
N LEU A 257 -36.94 24.94 12.47
CA LEU A 257 -37.33 26.29 12.93
C LEU A 257 -38.21 26.99 11.91
N ALA A 258 -37.93 26.89 10.63
CA ALA A 258 -38.76 27.47 9.57
C ALA A 258 -40.15 26.82 9.53
N ALA A 259 -40.26 25.51 9.72
CA ALA A 259 -41.55 24.83 9.80
C ALA A 259 -42.38 25.27 11.01
N VAL A 260 -41.77 25.47 12.18
CA VAL A 260 -42.43 25.95 13.39
C VAL A 260 -42.90 27.41 13.21
N ALA A 261 -42.06 28.26 12.60
CA ALA A 261 -42.43 29.65 12.34
C ALA A 261 -43.59 29.79 11.35
N SER A 262 -43.65 28.93 10.33
CA SER A 262 -44.75 28.89 9.35
C SER A 262 -46.08 28.43 9.96
N ARG A 263 -46.07 27.53 10.92
CA ARG A 263 -47.27 27.10 11.64
C ARG A 263 -47.87 28.19 12.54
N ARG A 264 -47.06 29.03 13.19
CA ARG A 264 -47.51 30.10 14.03
C ARG A 264 -48.23 31.22 13.26
N ARG A 265 -48.02 31.39 11.98
CA ARG A 265 -48.68 32.39 11.12
C ARG A 265 -50.06 31.97 10.61
N ARG A 266 -50.52 30.74 10.90
CA ARG A 266 -51.80 30.20 10.41
C ARG A 266 -52.88 30.06 11.50
N ILE A 267 -52.78 30.83 12.61
CA ILE A 267 -53.89 30.87 13.59
C ILE A 267 -54.81 32.02 13.15
N PRO A 268 -56.02 31.75 12.59
CA PRO A 268 -57.00 32.81 12.28
C PRO A 268 -57.57 33.36 13.61
N GLN A 269 -57.82 34.66 13.61
CA GLN A 269 -58.62 35.30 14.66
C GLN A 269 -60.07 34.89 14.57
#